data_c75876a1cb534d111b51066ad0dad576
#
_entry.id   c75876a1cb534d111b51066ad0dad576
#
_cell.length_a   1.000
_cell.length_b   1.000
_cell.length_c   1.000
_cell.angle_alpha   90.00
_cell.angle_beta   90.00
_cell.angle_gamma   90.00
#
_symmetry.space_group_name_H-M   'P 1'
#
loop_
_entity.id
_entity.type
_entity.pdbx_description
1 polymer ?
#
loop_
_entity_poly.entity_id
_entity_poly.type
_entity_poly.pdbx_seq_one_letter_code
_entity_poly.pdbx_strand_id
1 'polypeptide(L)'
;IESGAIFAQVKETADKRKKDVASRKEILLGTNQFPNFSEMAAEKIVNKECACKCGCTVETSGVVLPTERAAEEFETLRLATEASAKRPKAFMLTIGNLAMRLARSQFSCNFFACAGYEVIDNLGFSTVEEGVAAAKAAGADIIVLCSSDDEYAELAIPAFQAVGGEQIFVV
;
A
#
# COMPACT_ATOMS: atom_id res chain seq x y z
N ILE A 1 -3.68 -37.29 -9.29
CA ILE A 1 -2.87 -36.72 -8.18
C ILE A 1 -1.38 -36.96 -8.48
N GLU A 2 -0.97 -38.20 -8.77
CA GLU A 2 0.42 -38.57 -9.03
C GLU A 2 1.05 -37.82 -10.23
N SER A 3 0.26 -37.43 -11.24
CA SER A 3 0.73 -36.67 -12.40
C SER A 3 1.01 -35.19 -12.12
N GLY A 4 0.70 -34.67 -10.94
CA GLY A 4 0.83 -33.26 -10.59
C GLY A 4 -0.15 -32.31 -11.30
N ALA A 5 -1.07 -32.79 -12.13
CA ALA A 5 -1.99 -31.97 -12.92
C ALA A 5 -2.90 -31.10 -12.05
N ILE A 6 -3.39 -31.61 -10.92
CA ILE A 6 -4.22 -30.86 -9.98
C ILE A 6 -3.43 -29.69 -9.37
N PHE A 7 -2.16 -29.93 -9.00
CA PHE A 7 -1.29 -28.88 -8.46
C PHE A 7 -1.03 -27.76 -9.46
N ALA A 8 -0.83 -28.11 -10.73
CA ALA A 8 -0.64 -27.14 -11.79
C ALA A 8 -1.88 -26.25 -11.98
N GLN A 9 -3.09 -26.83 -11.97
CA GLN A 9 -4.33 -26.08 -12.09
C GLN A 9 -4.60 -25.18 -10.87
N VAL A 10 -4.33 -25.67 -9.66
CA VAL A 10 -4.45 -24.86 -8.43
C VAL A 10 -3.48 -23.70 -8.48
N LYS A 11 -2.24 -23.92 -8.86
CA LYS A 11 -1.23 -22.86 -8.97
C LYS A 11 -1.61 -21.82 -10.03
N GLU A 12 -2.06 -22.23 -11.20
CA GLU A 12 -2.52 -21.31 -12.25
C GLU A 12 -3.67 -20.41 -11.75
N THR A 13 -4.63 -21.00 -11.04
CA THR A 13 -5.75 -20.26 -10.45
C THR A 13 -5.28 -19.28 -9.37
N ALA A 14 -4.37 -19.70 -8.50
CA ALA A 14 -3.78 -18.86 -7.46
C ALA A 14 -2.98 -17.69 -8.06
N ASP A 15 -2.14 -17.94 -9.06
CA ASP A 15 -1.34 -16.92 -9.74
C ASP A 15 -2.24 -15.88 -10.44
N LYS A 16 -3.34 -16.32 -11.05
CA LYS A 16 -4.33 -15.43 -11.64
C LYS A 16 -4.97 -14.54 -10.59
N ARG A 17 -5.41 -15.13 -9.47
CA ARG A 17 -6.04 -14.41 -8.37
C ARG A 17 -5.10 -13.39 -7.74
N LYS A 18 -3.83 -13.74 -7.52
CA LYS A 18 -2.80 -12.82 -7.03
C LYS A 18 -2.66 -11.58 -7.95
N LYS A 19 -2.66 -11.77 -9.27
CA LYS A 19 -2.64 -10.67 -10.23
C LYS A 19 -3.90 -9.79 -10.14
N ASP A 20 -5.07 -10.41 -10.02
CA ASP A 20 -6.34 -9.68 -9.90
C ASP A 20 -6.40 -8.87 -8.59
N VAL A 21 -5.89 -9.39 -7.49
CA VAL A 21 -5.75 -8.68 -6.21
C VAL A 21 -4.72 -7.54 -6.31
N ALA A 22 -3.54 -7.80 -6.88
CA ALA A 22 -2.48 -6.80 -7.02
C ALA A 22 -2.91 -5.62 -7.89
N SER A 23 -3.69 -5.88 -8.96
CA SER A 23 -4.24 -4.84 -9.85
C SER A 23 -5.52 -4.19 -9.33
N ARG A 24 -6.00 -4.55 -8.14
CA ARG A 24 -7.28 -4.11 -7.56
C ARG A 24 -8.51 -4.49 -8.38
N LYS A 25 -8.41 -5.45 -9.26
CA LYS A 25 -9.55 -6.02 -9.98
C LYS A 25 -10.40 -6.90 -9.06
N GLU A 26 -9.76 -7.65 -8.17
CA GLU A 26 -10.39 -8.27 -7.00
C GLU A 26 -10.14 -7.39 -5.78
N ILE A 27 -11.20 -6.82 -5.20
CA ILE A 27 -11.14 -5.92 -4.06
C ILE A 27 -11.22 -6.72 -2.77
N LEU A 28 -10.20 -6.55 -1.93
CA LEU A 28 -10.16 -7.04 -0.55
C LEU A 28 -10.29 -5.85 0.38
N LEU A 29 -11.50 -5.60 0.89
CA LEU A 29 -11.79 -4.48 1.76
C LEU A 29 -10.89 -4.48 3.00
N GLY A 30 -10.28 -3.33 3.29
CA GLY A 30 -9.34 -3.19 4.40
C GLY A 30 -7.90 -3.66 4.08
N THR A 31 -7.69 -4.32 2.92
CA THR A 31 -6.38 -4.85 2.51
C THR A 31 -5.80 -4.06 1.35
N ASN A 32 -6.36 -4.22 0.14
CA ASN A 32 -5.89 -3.51 -1.04
C ASN A 32 -6.75 -2.31 -1.41
N GLN A 33 -7.83 -2.06 -0.66
CA GLN A 33 -8.69 -0.89 -0.78
C GLN A 33 -9.33 -0.55 0.57
N PHE A 34 -9.47 0.74 0.86
CA PHE A 34 -10.01 1.28 2.11
C PHE A 34 -9.35 0.69 3.37
N PRO A 35 -8.01 0.76 3.49
CA PRO A 35 -7.33 0.27 4.68
C PRO A 35 -7.65 1.12 5.89
N ASN A 36 -7.58 0.53 7.08
CA ASN A 36 -7.60 1.29 8.32
C ASN A 36 -6.21 1.92 8.54
N PHE A 37 -6.15 3.26 8.56
CA PHE A 37 -4.89 4.03 8.63
C PHE A 37 -4.18 3.91 9.99
N SER A 38 -4.92 3.61 11.04
CA SER A 38 -4.41 3.49 12.41
C SER A 38 -4.18 2.05 12.87
N GLU A 39 -4.57 1.05 12.06
CA GLU A 39 -4.40 -0.36 12.41
C GLU A 39 -2.97 -0.80 12.25
N MET A 40 -2.48 -1.58 13.22
CA MET A 40 -1.21 -2.29 13.15
C MET A 40 -1.48 -3.75 12.75
N ALA A 41 -0.95 -4.15 11.60
CA ALA A 41 -1.15 -5.52 11.08
C ALA A 41 -0.49 -6.55 12.01
N ALA A 42 0.65 -6.22 12.61
CA ALA A 42 1.35 -7.08 13.55
C ALA A 42 0.51 -7.47 14.77
N GLU A 43 -0.45 -6.63 15.18
CA GLU A 43 -1.35 -6.93 16.30
C GLU A 43 -2.45 -7.91 15.93
N LYS A 44 -2.81 -7.98 14.66
CA LYS A 44 -3.94 -8.78 14.14
C LYS A 44 -3.49 -10.08 13.51
N ILE A 45 -2.37 -10.05 12.79
CA ILE A 45 -1.79 -11.21 12.12
C ILE A 45 -0.93 -11.95 13.16
N VAL A 46 -1.57 -12.55 14.13
CA VAL A 46 -0.89 -13.44 15.07
C VAL A 46 -0.78 -14.80 14.38
N ASN A 47 0.42 -15.24 14.04
CA ASN A 47 0.70 -16.65 13.86
C ASN A 47 0.46 -17.33 15.21
N LYS A 48 -0.79 -17.66 15.49
CA LYS A 48 -1.10 -18.59 16.57
C LYS A 48 -0.53 -19.92 16.09
N GLU A 49 0.71 -20.21 16.45
CA GLU A 49 1.14 -21.59 16.54
C GLU A 49 -0.02 -22.33 17.20
N CYS A 50 -0.47 -23.38 16.58
CA CYS A 50 -1.62 -24.13 17.07
C CYS A 50 -1.40 -24.46 18.55
N ALA A 51 -2.05 -23.71 19.42
CA ALA A 51 -1.97 -23.91 20.88
C ALA A 51 -2.72 -25.19 21.32
N CYS A 52 -3.06 -26.05 20.37
CA CYS A 52 -3.58 -27.36 20.69
C CYS A 52 -2.43 -28.19 21.26
N LYS A 53 -2.47 -28.44 22.55
CA LYS A 53 -1.62 -29.43 23.24
C LYS A 53 -1.92 -30.88 22.81
N CYS A 54 -2.48 -31.05 21.60
CA CYS A 54 -2.93 -32.35 21.11
C CYS A 54 -1.78 -33.23 20.58
N GLY A 55 -0.54 -32.76 20.57
CA GLY A 55 0.58 -33.58 20.10
C GLY A 55 0.45 -34.02 18.64
N CYS A 56 -0.45 -33.41 17.89
CA CYS A 56 -0.65 -33.69 16.47
C CYS A 56 0.51 -33.09 15.67
N THR A 57 1.65 -33.73 15.68
CA THR A 57 2.57 -33.63 14.53
C THR A 57 1.83 -34.31 13.38
N VAL A 58 1.17 -33.51 12.54
CA VAL A 58 0.70 -34.01 11.25
C VAL A 58 1.97 -34.33 10.47
N GLU A 59 2.43 -35.58 10.57
CA GLU A 59 3.39 -36.09 9.61
C GLU A 59 2.69 -36.11 8.25
N THR A 60 2.83 -35.02 7.51
CA THR A 60 2.33 -34.92 6.14
C THR A 60 3.27 -35.76 5.26
N SER A 61 3.09 -37.09 5.32
CA SER A 61 3.68 -37.99 4.36
C SER A 61 2.88 -37.89 3.06
N GLY A 62 3.19 -36.88 2.24
CA GLY A 62 2.53 -36.69 0.95
C GLY A 62 2.69 -35.29 0.38
N VAL A 63 2.37 -35.14 -0.88
CA VAL A 63 2.35 -33.84 -1.56
C VAL A 63 1.11 -33.06 -1.09
N VAL A 64 1.31 -32.03 -0.29
CA VAL A 64 0.26 -31.17 0.25
C VAL A 64 0.00 -30.01 -0.71
N LEU A 65 -1.27 -29.67 -0.95
CA LEU A 65 -1.62 -28.48 -1.72
C LEU A 65 -1.13 -27.23 -0.98
N PRO A 66 -0.51 -26.26 -1.66
CA PRO A 66 -0.11 -25.00 -1.03
C PRO A 66 -1.35 -24.27 -0.51
N THR A 67 -1.27 -23.80 0.73
CA THR A 67 -2.27 -22.93 1.33
C THR A 67 -1.90 -21.49 1.04
N GLU A 68 -2.64 -20.84 0.14
CA GLU A 68 -2.41 -19.47 -0.24
C GLU A 68 -3.58 -18.58 0.21
N ARG A 69 -3.28 -17.41 0.78
CA ARG A 69 -4.28 -16.41 1.17
C ARG A 69 -4.21 -15.22 0.21
N ALA A 70 -5.36 -14.72 -0.19
CA ALA A 70 -5.43 -13.61 -1.14
C ALA A 70 -4.78 -12.31 -0.60
N ALA A 71 -4.77 -12.10 0.72
CA ALA A 71 -4.20 -10.92 1.37
C ALA A 71 -2.70 -11.05 1.69
N GLU A 72 -2.10 -12.21 1.53
CA GLU A 72 -0.76 -12.55 2.03
C GLU A 72 0.33 -11.58 1.61
N GLU A 73 0.32 -11.16 0.36
CA GLU A 73 1.34 -10.24 -0.19
C GLU A 73 1.22 -8.83 0.41
N PHE A 74 -0.02 -8.34 0.57
CA PHE A 74 -0.28 -7.05 1.24
C PHE A 74 0.04 -7.11 2.74
N GLU A 75 -0.28 -8.21 3.40
CA GLU A 75 0.06 -8.42 4.81
C GLU A 75 1.58 -8.45 5.00
N THR A 76 2.30 -9.15 4.13
CA THR A 76 3.77 -9.20 4.16
C THR A 76 4.39 -7.82 3.98
N LEU A 77 3.90 -7.05 2.99
CA LEU A 77 4.36 -5.69 2.75
C LEU A 77 4.10 -4.80 3.97
N ARG A 78 2.90 -4.88 4.53
CA ARG A 78 2.49 -4.09 5.69
C ARG A 78 3.30 -4.43 6.94
N LEU A 79 3.52 -5.71 7.22
CA LEU A 79 4.37 -6.16 8.32
C LEU A 79 5.82 -5.70 8.15
N ALA A 80 6.37 -5.73 6.93
CA ALA A 80 7.71 -5.21 6.65
C ALA A 80 7.80 -3.70 6.90
N THR A 81 6.77 -2.94 6.52
CA THR A 81 6.68 -1.49 6.79
C THR A 81 6.62 -1.21 8.30
N GLU A 82 5.82 -1.97 9.05
CA GLU A 82 5.67 -1.81 10.49
C GLU A 82 6.92 -2.23 11.27
N ALA A 83 7.67 -3.20 10.75
CA ALA A 83 8.94 -3.64 11.34
C ALA A 83 10.11 -2.69 11.03
N SER A 84 9.95 -1.73 10.13
CA SER A 84 10.99 -0.76 9.81
C SER A 84 11.27 0.19 10.99
N ALA A 85 12.52 0.63 11.13
CA ALA A 85 12.93 1.56 12.21
C ALA A 85 12.18 2.91 12.16
N LYS A 86 11.71 3.29 10.97
CA LYS A 86 10.92 4.51 10.74
C LYS A 86 9.78 4.16 9.77
N ARG A 87 8.54 4.42 10.19
CA ARG A 87 7.38 4.31 9.31
C ARG A 87 7.46 5.39 8.23
N PRO A 88 7.48 5.03 6.92
CA PRO A 88 7.56 6.03 5.87
C PRO A 88 6.33 6.93 5.85
N LYS A 89 6.54 8.22 5.57
CA LYS A 89 5.50 9.26 5.53
C LYS A 89 5.24 9.69 4.09
N ALA A 90 3.99 9.56 3.64
CA ALA A 90 3.52 10.04 2.36
C ALA A 90 2.67 11.30 2.55
N PHE A 91 3.14 12.43 2.01
CA PHE A 91 2.48 13.73 2.10
C PHE A 91 1.76 14.05 0.80
N MET A 92 0.48 14.41 0.88
CA MET A 92 -0.31 14.79 -0.27
C MET A 92 -0.14 16.28 -0.55
N LEU A 93 0.60 16.62 -1.59
CA LEU A 93 0.75 18.00 -2.06
C LEU A 93 -0.45 18.36 -2.94
N THR A 94 -1.53 18.83 -2.31
CA THR A 94 -2.80 19.12 -2.96
C THR A 94 -2.86 20.59 -3.42
N ILE A 95 -2.96 20.82 -4.74
CA ILE A 95 -2.97 22.15 -5.37
C ILE A 95 -4.00 22.18 -6.50
N GLY A 96 -4.54 23.34 -6.82
CA GLY A 96 -5.41 23.57 -7.98
C GLY A 96 -6.86 23.18 -7.76
N ASN A 97 -7.49 22.62 -8.79
CA ASN A 97 -8.92 22.32 -8.81
C ASN A 97 -9.37 21.45 -7.63
N LEU A 98 -10.30 21.95 -6.82
CA LEU A 98 -10.72 21.32 -5.57
C LEU A 98 -11.22 19.88 -5.76
N ALA A 99 -12.09 19.64 -6.74
CA ALA A 99 -12.67 18.32 -6.94
C ALA A 99 -11.63 17.31 -7.39
N MET A 100 -10.75 17.69 -8.31
CA MET A 100 -9.72 16.82 -8.85
C MET A 100 -8.61 16.53 -7.82
N ARG A 101 -8.09 17.56 -7.14
CA ARG A 101 -7.07 17.36 -6.10
C ARG A 101 -7.57 16.47 -4.97
N LEU A 102 -8.85 16.58 -4.54
CA LEU A 102 -9.42 15.70 -3.52
C LEU A 102 -9.54 14.26 -4.01
N ALA A 103 -10.01 14.05 -5.25
CA ALA A 103 -10.10 12.69 -5.81
C ALA A 103 -8.72 12.03 -5.90
N ARG A 104 -7.70 12.77 -6.36
CA ARG A 104 -6.31 12.27 -6.44
C ARG A 104 -5.71 12.02 -5.07
N SER A 105 -5.93 12.93 -4.11
CA SER A 105 -5.48 12.74 -2.72
C SER A 105 -6.11 11.51 -2.11
N GLN A 106 -7.42 11.32 -2.21
CA GLN A 106 -8.09 10.13 -1.68
C GLN A 106 -7.56 8.83 -2.28
N PHE A 107 -7.32 8.80 -3.59
CA PHE A 107 -6.73 7.64 -4.24
C PHE A 107 -5.33 7.35 -3.68
N SER A 108 -4.47 8.38 -3.61
CA SER A 108 -3.09 8.26 -3.14
C SER A 108 -3.02 7.89 -1.66
N CYS A 109 -3.86 8.48 -0.81
CA CYS A 109 -4.00 8.11 0.59
C CYS A 109 -4.32 6.63 0.76
N ASN A 110 -5.33 6.13 0.03
CA ASN A 110 -5.67 4.72 0.05
C ASN A 110 -4.51 3.84 -0.43
N PHE A 111 -3.84 4.24 -1.51
CA PHE A 111 -2.74 3.49 -2.10
C PHE A 111 -1.58 3.30 -1.10
N PHE A 112 -1.09 4.38 -0.52
CA PHE A 112 0.03 4.32 0.43
C PHE A 112 -0.35 3.67 1.77
N ALA A 113 -1.58 3.89 2.23
CA ALA A 113 -2.07 3.27 3.46
C ALA A 113 -2.24 1.74 3.34
N CYS A 114 -2.51 1.19 2.15
CA CYS A 114 -2.51 -0.27 1.93
C CYS A 114 -1.13 -0.89 2.23
N ALA A 115 -0.05 -0.16 2.00
CA ALA A 115 1.31 -0.57 2.35
C ALA A 115 1.69 -0.27 3.81
N GLY A 116 0.78 0.31 4.59
CA GLY A 116 1.03 0.66 5.99
C GLY A 116 1.78 1.97 6.20
N TYR A 117 1.94 2.82 5.18
CA TYR A 117 2.60 4.12 5.31
C TYR A 117 1.77 5.09 6.15
N GLU A 118 2.44 6.01 6.84
CA GLU A 118 1.78 7.15 7.47
C GLU A 118 1.39 8.14 6.38
N VAL A 119 0.11 8.46 6.29
CA VAL A 119 -0.44 9.36 5.27
C VAL A 119 -0.77 10.70 5.88
N ILE A 120 -0.25 11.78 5.29
CA ILE A 120 -0.51 13.16 5.69
C ILE A 120 -1.30 13.83 4.58
N ASP A 121 -2.62 13.94 4.79
CA ASP A 121 -3.55 14.67 3.92
C ASP A 121 -3.76 16.09 4.43
N ASN A 122 -4.28 16.99 3.57
CA ASN A 122 -4.50 18.39 3.89
C ASN A 122 -5.61 19.00 3.01
N LEU A 123 -6.00 20.23 3.33
CA LEU A 123 -7.06 20.96 2.62
C LEU A 123 -6.59 21.60 1.30
N GLY A 124 -5.29 21.68 1.08
CA GLY A 124 -4.67 22.25 -0.11
C GLY A 124 -3.82 23.48 0.15
N PHE A 125 -2.94 23.74 -0.79
CA PHE A 125 -2.00 24.87 -0.77
C PHE A 125 -2.30 25.83 -1.93
N SER A 126 -1.93 27.10 -1.73
CA SER A 126 -2.06 28.12 -2.76
C SER A 126 -0.87 28.12 -3.74
N THR A 127 0.31 27.72 -3.26
CA THR A 127 1.53 27.64 -4.07
C THR A 127 2.29 26.32 -3.82
N VAL A 128 3.14 25.97 -4.77
CA VAL A 128 4.03 24.81 -4.69
C VAL A 128 5.00 24.93 -3.53
N GLU A 129 5.59 26.12 -3.37
CA GLU A 129 6.61 26.40 -2.35
C GLU A 129 6.04 26.22 -0.93
N GLU A 130 4.83 26.72 -0.70
CA GLU A 130 4.13 26.58 0.57
C GLU A 130 3.91 25.10 0.90
N GLY A 131 3.42 24.33 -0.07
CA GLY A 131 3.13 22.92 0.12
C GLY A 131 4.39 22.08 0.31
N VAL A 132 5.46 22.34 -0.44
CA VAL A 132 6.75 21.65 -0.28
C VAL A 132 7.39 22.00 1.06
N ALA A 133 7.31 23.25 1.52
CA ALA A 133 7.80 23.64 2.84
C ALA A 133 7.04 22.91 3.96
N ALA A 134 5.71 22.79 3.84
CA ALA A 134 4.90 22.03 4.77
C ALA A 134 5.25 20.53 4.79
N ALA A 135 5.49 19.93 3.62
CA ALA A 135 5.91 18.52 3.50
C ALA A 135 7.26 18.28 4.18
N LYS A 136 8.24 19.17 3.97
CA LYS A 136 9.56 19.10 4.61
C LYS A 136 9.44 19.27 6.14
N ALA A 137 8.63 20.22 6.59
CA ALA A 137 8.37 20.43 8.02
C ALA A 137 7.70 19.23 8.70
N ALA A 138 6.84 18.51 7.97
CA ALA A 138 6.21 17.27 8.43
C ALA A 138 7.17 16.06 8.42
N GLY A 139 8.37 16.20 7.85
CA GLY A 139 9.34 15.12 7.73
C GLY A 139 8.89 14.04 6.76
N ALA A 140 8.24 14.43 5.66
CA ALA A 140 7.78 13.53 4.62
C ALA A 140 8.95 12.84 3.91
N ASP A 141 8.79 11.55 3.64
CA ASP A 141 9.74 10.75 2.84
C ASP A 141 9.31 10.73 1.37
N ILE A 142 7.99 10.80 1.14
CA ILE A 142 7.36 10.80 -0.19
C ILE A 142 6.44 12.02 -0.28
N ILE A 143 6.55 12.77 -1.37
CA ILE A 143 5.65 13.89 -1.70
C ILE A 143 4.88 13.52 -2.95
N VAL A 144 3.55 13.51 -2.86
CA VAL A 144 2.64 13.14 -3.95
C VAL A 144 1.90 14.37 -4.42
N LEU A 145 2.15 14.81 -5.64
CA LEU A 145 1.42 15.92 -6.25
C LEU A 145 0.01 15.46 -6.64
N CYS A 146 -0.99 16.14 -6.10
CA CYS A 146 -2.41 15.88 -6.35
C CYS A 146 -3.07 17.12 -6.95
N SER A 147 -3.37 17.08 -8.26
CA SER A 147 -3.98 18.17 -9.00
C SER A 147 -4.84 17.63 -10.14
N SER A 148 -5.31 18.49 -11.05
CA SER A 148 -5.98 18.07 -12.29
C SER A 148 -4.98 17.74 -13.40
N ASP A 149 -5.44 16.97 -14.40
CA ASP A 149 -4.60 16.57 -15.52
C ASP A 149 -4.03 17.78 -16.30
N ASP A 150 -4.83 18.84 -16.44
CA ASP A 150 -4.41 20.08 -17.11
C ASP A 150 -3.35 20.84 -16.31
N GLU A 151 -3.46 20.85 -14.98
CA GLU A 151 -2.56 21.58 -14.08
C GLU A 151 -1.23 20.85 -13.85
N TYR A 152 -1.15 19.52 -14.04
CA TYR A 152 0.11 18.79 -13.91
C TYR A 152 1.19 19.30 -14.85
N ALA A 153 0.84 19.69 -16.06
CA ALA A 153 1.80 20.22 -17.04
C ALA A 153 2.55 21.45 -16.53
N GLU A 154 1.90 22.28 -15.72
CA GLU A 154 2.47 23.51 -15.16
C GLU A 154 3.10 23.30 -13.76
N LEU A 155 2.53 22.40 -12.96
CA LEU A 155 2.91 22.23 -11.56
C LEU A 155 4.03 21.21 -11.32
N ALA A 156 4.13 20.15 -12.16
CA ALA A 156 5.03 19.05 -11.90
C ALA A 156 6.50 19.43 -11.88
N ILE A 157 6.96 20.23 -12.85
CA ILE A 157 8.36 20.66 -12.93
C ILE A 157 8.73 21.61 -11.78
N PRO A 158 7.96 22.67 -11.49
CA PRO A 158 8.24 23.52 -10.33
C PRO A 158 8.24 22.75 -9.01
N ALA A 159 7.29 21.83 -8.82
CA ALA A 159 7.22 21.03 -7.61
C ALA A 159 8.45 20.12 -7.46
N PHE A 160 8.85 19.43 -8.52
CA PHE A 160 10.05 18.59 -8.51
C PHE A 160 11.32 19.39 -8.17
N GLN A 161 11.47 20.60 -8.76
CA GLN A 161 12.59 21.50 -8.47
C GLN A 161 12.59 21.97 -7.01
N ALA A 162 11.43 22.32 -6.46
CA ALA A 162 11.28 22.77 -5.09
C ALA A 162 11.56 21.67 -4.06
N VAL A 163 11.23 20.41 -4.37
CA VAL A 163 11.56 19.24 -3.55
C VAL A 163 13.05 19.06 -3.41
N GLY A 164 13.83 19.26 -4.49
CA GLY A 164 15.30 19.29 -4.44
C GLY A 164 15.97 17.92 -4.35
N GLY A 165 15.23 16.83 -4.54
CA GLY A 165 15.80 15.47 -4.67
C GLY A 165 16.11 14.75 -3.36
N GLU A 166 15.74 15.30 -2.20
CA GLU A 166 15.90 14.63 -0.90
C GLU A 166 14.75 13.65 -0.60
N GLN A 167 13.56 13.92 -1.14
CA GLN A 167 12.37 13.10 -1.00
C GLN A 167 12.01 12.42 -2.32
N ILE A 168 11.26 11.32 -2.22
CA ILE A 168 10.65 10.67 -3.40
C ILE A 168 9.49 11.54 -3.87
N PHE A 169 9.52 11.95 -5.14
CA PHE A 169 8.45 12.75 -5.74
C PHE A 169 7.61 11.91 -6.70
N VAL A 170 6.29 11.97 -6.55
CA VAL A 170 5.30 11.21 -7.33
C VAL A 170 4.28 12.17 -7.93
N VAL A 171 3.95 11.98 -9.20
CA VAL A 171 2.94 12.75 -9.94
C VAL A 171 1.83 11.84 -10.42
#